data_dd686a9c8df26000cccc74f81ee9c41e
#
_entry.id   dd686a9c8df26000cccc74f81ee9c41e
#
_cell.length_a   1.000
_cell.length_b   1.000
_cell.length_c   1.000
_cell.angle_alpha   90.00
_cell.angle_beta   90.00
_cell.angle_gamma   90.00
#
_symmetry.space_group_name_H-M   'P 1'
#
loop_
_entity.id
_entity.type
_entity.pdbx_description
1 polymer ?
#
loop_
_entity_poly.entity_id
_entity_poly.type
_entity_poly.pdbx_seq_one_letter_code
_entity_poly.pdbx_strand_id
1 'polypeptide(L)'
;MSAPNYPDVGDLAIATVKRVVDYGAYVRLDEYEGIEGLVHISEISTTWVKNIREHVREGQKLVLKVLRVDRERGQVDLSLRRVTGREKTDKMLEWKRSKKADSIIKGAGERLKADAETTEKVRVLLYEKLETPYETFQEAVEEGEEVFTKLGITPEWATALTEVSKSKVKLEKASLTATIELTCKAPEGIEAIRTALVNAKKVKKPRGSTIRIYAIGAPRYRMEATTREYSEAEALLNSAVEEATTTLKGFGGEGRRVS
;
A
#
# COMPACT_ATOMS: atom_id res chain seq x y z
N MET A 1 -10.21 28.92 18.39
CA MET A 1 -10.83 28.14 17.28
C MET A 1 -10.02 28.49 16.03
N SER A 2 -9.22 27.56 15.52
CA SER A 2 -8.53 27.76 14.24
C SER A 2 -9.58 27.85 13.14
N ALA A 3 -9.35 28.72 12.15
CA ALA A 3 -10.24 28.84 10.98
C ALA A 3 -10.40 27.47 10.31
N PRO A 4 -11.61 27.12 9.84
CA PRO A 4 -11.81 25.86 9.15
C PRO A 4 -10.87 25.77 7.95
N ASN A 5 -10.14 24.66 7.87
CA ASN A 5 -9.25 24.41 6.74
C ASN A 5 -10.11 24.00 5.54
N TYR A 6 -10.12 24.84 4.49
CA TYR A 6 -10.84 24.56 3.25
C TYR A 6 -9.91 23.93 2.21
N PRO A 7 -10.42 23.04 1.34
CA PRO A 7 -9.66 22.58 0.18
C PRO A 7 -9.45 23.70 -0.83
N ASP A 8 -8.44 23.56 -1.67
CA ASP A 8 -8.23 24.45 -2.82
C ASP A 8 -8.97 23.97 -4.06
N VAL A 9 -9.26 24.91 -4.97
CA VAL A 9 -9.90 24.59 -6.25
C VAL A 9 -9.00 23.70 -7.09
N GLY A 10 -9.52 22.57 -7.53
CA GLY A 10 -8.77 21.56 -8.29
C GLY A 10 -8.33 20.37 -7.46
N ASP A 11 -8.34 20.47 -6.13
CA ASP A 11 -7.99 19.37 -5.23
C ASP A 11 -8.94 18.18 -5.36
N LEU A 12 -8.40 17.01 -5.04
CA LEU A 12 -9.18 15.79 -4.84
C LEU A 12 -9.49 15.63 -3.35
N ALA A 13 -10.77 15.51 -3.02
CA ALA A 13 -11.22 15.31 -1.65
C ALA A 13 -12.02 14.02 -1.51
N ILE A 14 -11.85 13.35 -0.36
CA ILE A 14 -12.70 12.25 0.05
C ILE A 14 -13.94 12.80 0.74
N ALA A 15 -15.10 12.38 0.27
CA ALA A 15 -16.37 12.80 0.83
C ALA A 15 -17.33 11.64 1.03
N THR A 16 -18.16 11.74 2.07
CA THR A 16 -19.26 10.81 2.35
C THR A 16 -20.58 11.44 1.96
N VAL A 17 -21.37 10.76 1.12
CA VAL A 17 -22.70 11.22 0.71
C VAL A 17 -23.63 11.23 1.90
N LYS A 18 -24.18 12.40 2.25
CA LYS A 18 -25.16 12.57 3.34
C LYS A 18 -26.58 12.39 2.86
N ARG A 19 -26.94 13.02 1.75
CA ARG A 19 -28.30 13.02 1.21
C ARG A 19 -28.29 13.17 -0.30
N VAL A 20 -29.15 12.42 -0.97
CA VAL A 20 -29.37 12.50 -2.42
C VAL A 20 -30.69 13.18 -2.70
N VAL A 21 -30.67 14.22 -3.55
CA VAL A 21 -31.83 15.00 -4.00
C VAL A 21 -31.90 15.01 -5.52
N ASP A 22 -32.99 15.47 -6.11
CA ASP A 22 -33.21 15.39 -7.54
C ASP A 22 -32.22 16.21 -8.39
N TYR A 23 -31.66 17.28 -7.82
CA TYR A 23 -30.70 18.17 -8.49
C TYR A 23 -29.25 17.90 -8.12
N GLY A 24 -28.96 16.95 -7.20
CA GLY A 24 -27.58 16.66 -6.79
C GLY A 24 -27.46 15.79 -5.54
N ALA A 25 -26.26 15.73 -5.01
CA ALA A 25 -25.95 15.03 -3.77
C ALA A 25 -25.19 15.94 -2.80
N TYR A 26 -25.70 16.04 -1.58
CA TYR A 26 -24.98 16.68 -0.47
C TYR A 26 -24.00 15.71 0.13
N VAL A 27 -22.76 16.16 0.30
CA VAL A 27 -21.65 15.36 0.82
C VAL A 27 -20.98 16.08 1.98
N ARG A 28 -20.36 15.32 2.86
CA ARG A 28 -19.46 15.83 3.90
C ARG A 28 -18.06 15.46 3.51
N LEU A 29 -17.15 16.43 3.52
CA LEU A 29 -15.74 16.23 3.27
C LEU A 29 -15.11 15.53 4.50
N ASP A 30 -14.55 14.34 4.31
CA ASP A 30 -14.01 13.52 5.41
C ASP A 30 -12.60 13.97 5.87
N GLU A 31 -11.91 14.75 5.03
CA GLU A 31 -10.59 15.30 5.29
C GLU A 31 -10.63 16.71 5.88
N TYR A 32 -11.83 17.37 5.83
CA TYR A 32 -12.03 18.75 6.26
C TYR A 32 -13.21 18.80 7.22
N GLU A 33 -12.93 19.02 8.51
CA GLU A 33 -13.96 18.97 9.55
C GLU A 33 -15.05 20.02 9.38
N GLY A 34 -16.29 19.57 9.41
CA GLY A 34 -17.48 20.45 9.40
C GLY A 34 -17.83 21.02 8.02
N ILE A 35 -17.06 20.71 6.97
CA ILE A 35 -17.31 21.24 5.63
C ILE A 35 -18.26 20.33 4.86
N GLU A 36 -19.34 20.94 4.36
CA GLU A 36 -20.30 20.30 3.47
C GLU A 36 -20.09 20.75 2.03
N GLY A 37 -20.39 19.85 1.09
CA GLY A 37 -20.28 20.13 -0.33
C GLY A 37 -21.52 19.68 -1.08
N LEU A 38 -21.67 20.20 -2.29
CA LEU A 38 -22.72 19.82 -3.23
C LEU A 38 -22.10 19.28 -4.52
N VAL A 39 -22.55 18.12 -4.94
CA VAL A 39 -22.30 17.58 -6.29
C VAL A 39 -23.58 17.78 -7.07
N HIS A 40 -23.60 18.75 -8.00
CA HIS A 40 -24.75 18.96 -8.87
C HIS A 40 -24.94 17.78 -9.82
N ILE A 41 -26.20 17.51 -10.25
CA ILE A 41 -26.52 16.38 -11.14
C ILE A 41 -25.67 16.36 -12.41
N SER A 42 -25.38 17.51 -13.00
CA SER A 42 -24.51 17.65 -14.18
C SER A 42 -23.05 17.31 -13.93
N GLU A 43 -22.60 17.25 -12.67
CA GLU A 43 -21.25 16.92 -12.27
C GLU A 43 -21.10 15.48 -11.72
N ILE A 44 -22.15 14.66 -11.81
CA ILE A 44 -22.16 13.25 -11.40
C ILE A 44 -21.64 12.33 -12.50
N SER A 45 -22.12 12.49 -13.74
CA SER A 45 -21.74 11.64 -14.85
C SER A 45 -21.49 12.45 -16.12
N THR A 46 -20.71 11.88 -17.05
CA THR A 46 -20.52 12.41 -18.40
C THR A 46 -21.70 12.11 -19.32
N THR A 47 -22.55 11.15 -18.94
CA THR A 47 -23.78 10.78 -19.65
C THR A 47 -25.00 11.35 -18.97
N TRP A 48 -26.14 11.40 -19.68
CA TRP A 48 -27.40 11.86 -19.12
C TRP A 48 -27.82 11.03 -17.90
N VAL A 49 -27.99 11.69 -16.75
CA VAL A 49 -28.42 11.07 -15.50
C VAL A 49 -29.94 11.19 -15.38
N LYS A 50 -30.65 10.09 -15.55
CA LYS A 50 -32.10 10.03 -15.37
C LYS A 50 -32.47 9.89 -13.89
N ASN A 51 -31.68 9.14 -13.13
CA ASN A 51 -31.87 8.91 -11.71
C ASN A 51 -30.51 8.95 -10.99
N ILE A 52 -30.34 9.95 -10.13
CA ILE A 52 -29.11 10.15 -9.36
C ILE A 52 -28.76 8.95 -8.47
N ARG A 53 -29.78 8.27 -7.89
CA ARG A 53 -29.59 7.13 -7.00
C ARG A 53 -28.98 5.90 -7.64
N GLU A 54 -28.91 5.84 -8.97
CA GLU A 54 -28.18 4.78 -9.70
C GLU A 54 -26.66 5.01 -9.68
N HIS A 55 -26.21 6.26 -9.55
CA HIS A 55 -24.82 6.67 -9.58
C HIS A 55 -24.22 6.88 -8.18
N VAL A 56 -25.01 7.41 -7.25
CA VAL A 56 -24.57 7.74 -5.90
C VAL A 56 -25.60 7.32 -4.86
N ARG A 57 -25.12 6.83 -3.71
CA ARG A 57 -25.97 6.35 -2.61
C ARG A 57 -25.58 7.04 -1.31
N GLU A 58 -26.53 7.23 -0.43
CA GLU A 58 -26.29 7.78 0.91
C GLU A 58 -25.35 6.85 1.69
N GLY A 59 -24.41 7.42 2.42
CA GLY A 59 -23.35 6.71 3.13
C GLY A 59 -22.17 6.27 2.25
N GLN A 60 -22.25 6.43 0.92
CA GLN A 60 -21.16 6.08 0.02
C GLN A 60 -20.00 7.06 0.14
N LYS A 61 -18.76 6.51 0.15
CA LYS A 61 -17.55 7.34 0.05
C LYS A 61 -17.15 7.52 -1.40
N LEU A 62 -16.87 8.77 -1.76
CA LEU A 62 -16.51 9.17 -3.11
C LEU A 62 -15.22 10.00 -3.09
N VAL A 63 -14.46 9.90 -4.15
CA VAL A 63 -13.39 10.86 -4.48
C VAL A 63 -13.99 11.89 -5.42
N LEU A 64 -13.91 13.15 -5.04
CA LEU A 64 -14.53 14.27 -5.75
C LEU A 64 -13.48 15.35 -6.01
N LYS A 65 -13.60 16.03 -7.14
CA LYS A 65 -12.75 17.17 -7.49
C LYS A 65 -13.41 18.47 -7.08
N VAL A 66 -12.68 19.33 -6.39
CA VAL A 66 -13.15 20.64 -5.95
C VAL A 66 -13.25 21.59 -7.13
N LEU A 67 -14.43 22.15 -7.37
CA LEU A 67 -14.69 23.09 -8.45
C LEU A 67 -14.68 24.55 -7.96
N ARG A 68 -15.26 24.78 -6.80
CA ARG A 68 -15.41 26.10 -6.20
C ARG A 68 -15.50 25.97 -4.69
N VAL A 69 -14.95 26.94 -3.98
CA VAL A 69 -15.01 27.05 -2.52
C VAL A 69 -15.65 28.39 -2.17
N ASP A 70 -16.75 28.35 -1.46
CA ASP A 70 -17.43 29.51 -0.89
C ASP A 70 -17.19 29.52 0.64
N ARG A 71 -16.16 30.26 1.04
CA ARG A 71 -15.75 30.34 2.45
C ARG A 71 -16.74 31.11 3.32
N GLU A 72 -17.53 32.00 2.74
CA GLU A 72 -18.51 32.79 3.48
C GLU A 72 -19.73 31.94 3.84
N ARG A 73 -20.14 31.07 2.91
CA ARG A 73 -21.27 30.16 3.10
C ARG A 73 -20.90 28.80 3.67
N GLY A 74 -19.59 28.51 3.75
CA GLY A 74 -19.10 27.22 4.19
C GLY A 74 -19.43 26.06 3.23
N GLN A 75 -19.59 26.37 1.93
CA GLN A 75 -20.00 25.40 0.91
C GLN A 75 -18.91 25.16 -0.13
N VAL A 76 -18.82 23.92 -0.60
CA VAL A 76 -17.87 23.50 -1.63
C VAL A 76 -18.63 22.82 -2.78
N ASP A 77 -18.46 23.33 -4.00
CA ASP A 77 -18.98 22.68 -5.21
C ASP A 77 -17.98 21.63 -5.71
N LEU A 78 -18.48 20.44 -5.95
CA LEU A 78 -17.66 19.24 -6.22
C LEU A 78 -18.12 18.53 -7.50
N SER A 79 -17.21 17.79 -8.12
CA SER A 79 -17.46 16.98 -9.30
C SER A 79 -16.99 15.54 -9.14
N LEU A 80 -17.85 14.60 -9.48
CA LEU A 80 -17.49 13.19 -9.61
C LEU A 80 -17.00 12.86 -11.03
N ARG A 81 -17.62 13.47 -12.05
CA ARG A 81 -17.31 13.19 -13.46
C ARG A 81 -15.92 13.64 -13.92
N ARG A 82 -15.31 14.62 -13.20
CA ARG A 82 -13.99 15.16 -13.54
C ARG A 82 -12.86 14.42 -12.84
N VAL A 83 -13.16 13.33 -12.16
CA VAL A 83 -12.17 12.45 -11.51
C VAL A 83 -11.93 11.25 -12.40
N THR A 84 -10.68 11.05 -12.80
CA THR A 84 -10.27 9.88 -13.59
C THR A 84 -10.23 8.62 -12.72
N GLY A 85 -10.31 7.45 -13.34
CA GLY A 85 -10.22 6.18 -12.62
C GLY A 85 -8.91 6.04 -11.82
N ARG A 86 -7.80 6.54 -12.38
CA ARG A 86 -6.49 6.53 -11.71
C ARG A 86 -6.48 7.46 -10.49
N GLU A 87 -6.86 8.72 -10.66
CA GLU A 87 -6.96 9.69 -9.56
C GLU A 87 -7.83 9.17 -8.40
N LYS A 88 -8.96 8.51 -8.74
CA LYS A 88 -9.83 7.88 -7.74
C LYS A 88 -9.12 6.79 -6.96
N THR A 89 -8.37 5.93 -7.63
CA THR A 89 -7.66 4.81 -6.99
C THR A 89 -6.53 5.34 -6.10
N ASP A 90 -5.72 6.26 -6.64
CA ASP A 90 -4.56 6.82 -5.96
C ASP A 90 -4.99 7.60 -4.70
N LYS A 91 -5.98 8.50 -4.81
CA LYS A 91 -6.50 9.27 -3.67
C LYS A 91 -7.16 8.39 -2.62
N MET A 92 -7.89 7.35 -3.03
CA MET A 92 -8.51 6.41 -2.09
C MET A 92 -7.44 5.59 -1.34
N LEU A 93 -6.34 5.21 -2.01
CA LEU A 93 -5.22 4.50 -1.39
C LEU A 93 -4.50 5.39 -0.37
N GLU A 94 -4.17 6.62 -0.75
CA GLU A 94 -3.57 7.63 0.12
C GLU A 94 -4.40 7.84 1.39
N TRP A 95 -5.71 8.06 1.24
CA TRP A 95 -6.61 8.24 2.37
C TRP A 95 -6.67 7.01 3.29
N LYS A 96 -6.71 5.79 2.71
CA LYS A 96 -6.68 4.57 3.52
C LYS A 96 -5.37 4.42 4.28
N ARG A 97 -4.23 4.79 3.68
CA ARG A 97 -2.90 4.79 4.32
C ARG A 97 -2.86 5.79 5.47
N SER A 98 -3.36 7.03 5.25
CA SER A 98 -3.46 8.04 6.30
C SER A 98 -4.33 7.58 7.48
N LYS A 99 -5.52 7.02 7.22
CA LYS A 99 -6.38 6.47 8.28
C LYS A 99 -5.76 5.31 9.04
N LYS A 100 -4.97 4.47 8.37
CA LYS A 100 -4.20 3.41 9.05
C LYS A 100 -3.10 4.02 9.93
N ALA A 101 -2.38 5.03 9.43
CA ALA A 101 -1.37 5.74 10.20
C ALA A 101 -1.98 6.36 11.47
N ASP A 102 -3.08 7.09 11.35
CA ASP A 102 -3.82 7.64 12.51
C ASP A 102 -4.24 6.55 13.50
N SER A 103 -4.70 5.41 13.01
CA SER A 103 -5.06 4.26 13.87
C SER A 103 -3.87 3.64 14.59
N ILE A 104 -2.67 3.67 13.99
CA ILE A 104 -1.44 3.18 14.64
C ILE A 104 -1.02 4.14 15.74
N ILE A 105 -1.00 5.45 15.45
CA ILE A 105 -0.62 6.50 16.41
C ILE A 105 -1.57 6.46 17.62
N LYS A 106 -2.88 6.40 17.37
CA LYS A 106 -3.88 6.27 18.43
C LYS A 106 -3.68 5.01 19.27
N GLY A 107 -3.45 3.87 18.63
CA GLY A 107 -3.19 2.62 19.32
C GLY A 107 -1.92 2.63 20.17
N ALA A 108 -0.88 3.35 19.73
CA ALA A 108 0.34 3.55 20.54
C ALA A 108 0.06 4.45 21.76
N GLY A 109 -0.72 5.54 21.59
CA GLY A 109 -1.15 6.40 22.70
C GLY A 109 -1.98 5.64 23.73
N GLU A 110 -2.95 4.82 23.31
CA GLU A 110 -3.75 3.96 24.21
C GLU A 110 -2.87 2.97 24.99
N ARG A 111 -1.87 2.38 24.35
CA ARG A 111 -0.93 1.44 24.97
C ARG A 111 -0.06 2.11 26.03
N LEU A 112 0.41 3.33 25.78
CA LEU A 112 1.18 4.14 26.72
C LEU A 112 0.32 4.84 27.77
N LYS A 113 -1.01 4.74 27.67
CA LYS A 113 -1.97 5.52 28.48
C LYS A 113 -1.70 7.02 28.41
N ALA A 114 -1.22 7.47 27.24
CA ALA A 114 -0.97 8.88 26.99
C ALA A 114 -2.28 9.65 26.85
N ASP A 115 -2.27 10.92 27.23
CA ASP A 115 -3.39 11.82 27.04
C ASP A 115 -3.59 12.17 25.55
N ALA A 116 -4.75 12.69 25.23
CA ALA A 116 -5.12 13.05 23.85
C ALA A 116 -4.18 14.14 23.29
N GLU A 117 -3.75 15.08 24.14
CA GLU A 117 -2.86 16.17 23.74
C GLU A 117 -1.46 15.68 23.35
N THR A 118 -0.89 14.77 24.12
CA THR A 118 0.42 14.15 23.81
C THR A 118 0.34 13.31 22.55
N THR A 119 -0.74 12.56 22.38
CA THR A 119 -0.97 11.74 21.17
C THR A 119 -1.06 12.63 19.92
N GLU A 120 -1.76 13.78 20.02
CA GLU A 120 -1.88 14.72 18.91
C GLU A 120 -0.54 15.42 18.60
N LYS A 121 0.26 15.77 19.59
CA LYS A 121 1.62 16.30 19.39
C LYS A 121 2.51 15.32 18.60
N VAL A 122 2.47 14.04 18.93
CA VAL A 122 3.21 13.00 18.20
C VAL A 122 2.67 12.86 16.78
N ARG A 123 1.34 12.93 16.59
CA ARG A 123 0.72 12.89 15.28
C ARG A 123 1.20 14.07 14.41
N VAL A 124 1.09 15.29 14.91
CA VAL A 124 1.55 16.50 14.20
C VAL A 124 3.03 16.38 13.84
N LEU A 125 3.89 15.98 14.77
CA LEU A 125 5.32 15.80 14.53
C LEU A 125 5.61 14.81 13.39
N LEU A 126 4.87 13.70 13.34
CA LEU A 126 5.02 12.69 12.29
C LEU A 126 4.59 13.23 10.92
N TYR A 127 3.45 13.94 10.85
CA TYR A 127 2.96 14.51 9.60
C TYR A 127 3.75 15.74 9.13
N GLU A 128 4.43 16.48 10.02
CA GLU A 128 5.34 17.55 9.65
C GLU A 128 6.67 17.04 9.07
N LYS A 129 7.16 15.91 9.57
CA LYS A 129 8.46 15.34 9.16
C LYS A 129 8.35 14.35 8.00
N LEU A 130 7.17 13.79 7.77
CA LEU A 130 6.95 12.72 6.83
C LEU A 130 5.79 13.08 5.90
N GLU A 131 6.05 13.03 4.62
CA GLU A 131 5.01 13.20 3.59
C GLU A 131 3.99 12.05 3.67
N THR A 132 4.46 10.83 3.90
CA THR A 132 3.65 9.62 4.03
C THR A 132 4.01 8.82 5.28
N PRO A 133 3.44 9.14 6.47
CA PRO A 133 3.76 8.44 7.72
C PRO A 133 3.56 6.91 7.65
N TYR A 134 2.64 6.43 6.80
CA TYR A 134 2.37 5.01 6.67
C TYR A 134 3.56 4.19 6.16
N GLU A 135 4.36 4.74 5.26
CA GLU A 135 5.57 4.08 4.74
C GLU A 135 6.62 3.90 5.85
N THR A 136 6.78 4.91 6.69
CA THR A 136 7.67 4.82 7.87
C THR A 136 7.20 3.74 8.86
N PHE A 137 5.89 3.54 9.01
CA PHE A 137 5.38 2.41 9.81
C PHE A 137 5.68 1.05 9.17
N GLN A 138 5.70 0.96 7.84
CA GLN A 138 6.13 -0.25 7.15
C GLN A 138 7.63 -0.52 7.35
N GLU A 139 8.45 0.50 7.25
CA GLU A 139 9.90 0.40 7.53
C GLU A 139 10.16 -0.03 8.98
N ALA A 140 9.45 0.54 9.94
CA ALA A 140 9.61 0.20 11.35
C ALA A 140 9.21 -1.24 11.69
N VAL A 141 8.33 -1.88 10.92
CA VAL A 141 8.03 -3.31 11.09
C VAL A 141 9.25 -4.18 10.80
N GLU A 142 10.13 -3.75 9.88
CA GLU A 142 11.30 -4.51 9.44
C GLU A 142 12.59 -4.06 10.13
N GLU A 143 12.81 -2.75 10.28
CA GLU A 143 14.03 -2.16 10.82
C GLU A 143 13.97 -1.92 12.34
N GLY A 144 12.76 -1.91 12.91
CA GLY A 144 12.57 -1.70 14.32
C GLY A 144 12.37 -0.23 14.71
N GLU A 145 12.54 0.06 15.99
CA GLU A 145 12.25 1.37 16.58
C GLU A 145 13.25 2.49 16.22
N GLU A 146 14.40 2.11 15.66
CA GLU A 146 15.44 3.07 15.27
C GLU A 146 14.94 4.09 14.22
N VAL A 147 13.98 3.69 13.39
CA VAL A 147 13.36 4.57 12.38
C VAL A 147 12.72 5.79 13.05
N PHE A 148 12.00 5.58 14.15
CA PHE A 148 11.31 6.66 14.87
C PHE A 148 12.25 7.48 15.75
N THR A 149 13.28 6.87 16.35
CA THR A 149 14.26 7.60 17.16
C THR A 149 15.07 8.59 16.33
N LYS A 150 15.38 8.25 15.06
CA LYS A 150 16.00 9.17 14.10
C LYS A 150 15.13 10.40 13.78
N LEU A 151 13.82 10.26 13.90
CA LEU A 151 12.86 11.36 13.72
C LEU A 151 12.68 12.21 14.99
N GLY A 152 13.39 11.88 16.08
CA GLY A 152 13.31 12.61 17.36
C GLY A 152 12.10 12.24 18.22
N ILE A 153 11.51 11.07 17.97
CA ILE A 153 10.44 10.51 18.81
C ILE A 153 11.10 9.83 20.02
N THR A 154 10.49 9.98 21.20
CA THR A 154 11.00 9.38 22.43
C THR A 154 11.05 7.86 22.33
N PRO A 155 12.01 7.17 22.96
CA PRO A 155 12.14 5.72 22.87
C PRO A 155 10.86 4.95 23.25
N GLU A 156 10.12 5.43 24.24
CA GLU A 156 8.86 4.83 24.68
C GLU A 156 7.81 4.82 23.56
N TRP A 157 7.65 5.97 22.89
CA TRP A 157 6.76 6.08 21.74
C TRP A 157 7.26 5.29 20.53
N ALA A 158 8.56 5.28 20.27
CA ALA A 158 9.16 4.52 19.19
C ALA A 158 8.88 3.01 19.34
N THR A 159 9.07 2.46 20.54
CA THR A 159 8.75 1.06 20.85
C THR A 159 7.26 0.78 20.69
N ALA A 160 6.39 1.62 21.27
CA ALA A 160 4.93 1.44 21.16
C ALA A 160 4.42 1.52 19.70
N LEU A 161 4.90 2.50 18.93
CA LEU A 161 4.57 2.65 17.51
C LEU A 161 5.01 1.41 16.70
N THR A 162 6.22 0.90 16.95
CA THR A 162 6.74 -0.29 16.26
C THR A 162 5.91 -1.53 16.59
N GLU A 163 5.54 -1.75 17.84
CA GLU A 163 4.73 -2.90 18.24
C GLU A 163 3.31 -2.86 17.66
N VAL A 164 2.67 -1.68 17.69
CA VAL A 164 1.35 -1.49 17.08
C VAL A 164 1.44 -1.63 15.55
N SER A 165 2.51 -1.12 14.92
CA SER A 165 2.76 -1.29 13.49
C SER A 165 2.85 -2.77 13.11
N LYS A 166 3.61 -3.59 13.85
CA LYS A 166 3.72 -5.04 13.63
C LYS A 166 2.36 -5.75 13.66
N SER A 167 1.40 -5.24 14.43
CA SER A 167 0.06 -5.82 14.53
C SER A 167 -0.91 -5.36 13.44
N LYS A 168 -0.79 -4.11 12.97
CA LYS A 168 -1.76 -3.47 12.07
C LYS A 168 -1.28 -3.33 10.63
N VAL A 169 0.04 -3.29 10.39
CA VAL A 169 0.62 -3.15 9.06
C VAL A 169 0.79 -4.52 8.42
N LYS A 170 0.13 -4.72 7.29
CA LYS A 170 0.41 -5.85 6.40
C LYS A 170 1.44 -5.38 5.38
N LEU A 171 2.60 -5.98 5.39
CA LEU A 171 3.58 -5.76 4.34
C LEU A 171 3.03 -6.42 3.07
N GLU A 172 2.71 -5.62 2.07
CA GLU A 172 2.40 -6.13 0.75
C GLU A 172 3.69 -6.68 0.15
N LYS A 173 3.68 -7.97 -0.19
CA LYS A 173 4.83 -8.63 -0.79
C LYS A 173 4.48 -8.99 -2.21
N ALA A 174 5.31 -8.59 -3.14
CA ALA A 174 5.27 -9.07 -4.51
C ALA A 174 5.78 -10.51 -4.55
N SER A 175 5.01 -11.43 -5.12
CA SER A 175 5.42 -12.82 -5.31
C SER A 175 5.42 -13.14 -6.80
N LEU A 176 6.54 -13.62 -7.28
CA LEU A 176 6.72 -14.11 -8.64
C LEU A 176 7.12 -15.57 -8.64
N THR A 177 6.64 -16.30 -9.65
CA THR A 177 6.97 -17.71 -9.82
C THR A 177 7.62 -17.94 -11.19
N ALA A 178 8.59 -18.85 -11.25
CA ALA A 178 9.11 -19.39 -12.48
C ALA A 178 9.14 -20.91 -12.41
N THR A 179 8.89 -21.55 -13.53
CA THR A 179 9.05 -22.99 -13.69
C THR A 179 10.33 -23.25 -14.50
N ILE A 180 11.18 -24.12 -13.96
CA ILE A 180 12.41 -24.57 -14.64
C ILE A 180 12.37 -26.08 -14.84
N GLU A 181 12.95 -26.52 -15.93
CA GLU A 181 13.24 -27.94 -16.18
C GLU A 181 14.72 -28.18 -15.96
N LEU A 182 15.05 -29.17 -15.11
CA LEU A 182 16.44 -29.58 -14.83
C LEU A 182 16.59 -31.06 -15.12
N THR A 183 17.52 -31.40 -15.99
CA THR A 183 17.82 -32.78 -16.35
C THR A 183 19.33 -33.04 -16.25
N CYS A 184 19.71 -34.16 -15.68
CA CYS A 184 21.09 -34.60 -15.63
C CYS A 184 21.14 -36.13 -15.86
N LYS A 185 21.89 -36.55 -16.87
CA LYS A 185 22.06 -37.96 -17.25
C LYS A 185 23.27 -38.64 -16.59
N ALA A 186 24.03 -37.88 -15.77
CA ALA A 186 25.17 -38.43 -15.04
C ALA A 186 24.71 -39.44 -13.97
N PRO A 187 25.56 -40.39 -13.58
CA PRO A 187 25.25 -41.39 -12.54
C PRO A 187 24.80 -40.76 -11.23
N GLU A 188 25.33 -39.58 -10.88
CA GLU A 188 24.98 -38.78 -9.69
C GLU A 188 23.99 -37.64 -10.02
N GLY A 189 23.18 -37.78 -11.07
CA GLY A 189 22.31 -36.72 -11.58
C GLY A 189 21.32 -36.16 -10.55
N ILE A 190 20.83 -37.00 -9.62
CA ILE A 190 19.93 -36.56 -8.54
C ILE A 190 20.66 -35.60 -7.57
N GLU A 191 21.89 -35.95 -7.16
CA GLU A 191 22.68 -35.08 -6.25
C GLU A 191 23.12 -33.79 -6.96
N ALA A 192 23.41 -33.85 -8.25
CA ALA A 192 23.70 -32.65 -9.07
C ALA A 192 22.54 -31.70 -9.11
N ILE A 193 21.32 -32.19 -9.35
CA ILE A 193 20.08 -31.37 -9.34
C ILE A 193 19.84 -30.82 -7.94
N ARG A 194 19.98 -31.62 -6.90
CA ARG A 194 19.84 -31.19 -5.51
C ARG A 194 20.81 -30.06 -5.17
N THR A 195 22.08 -30.19 -5.54
CA THR A 195 23.12 -29.18 -5.33
C THR A 195 22.77 -27.88 -6.05
N ALA A 196 22.35 -27.96 -7.32
CA ALA A 196 21.92 -26.81 -8.11
C ALA A 196 20.77 -26.06 -7.46
N LEU A 197 19.73 -26.75 -6.96
CA LEU A 197 18.60 -26.15 -6.28
C LEU A 197 18.96 -25.55 -4.91
N VAL A 198 19.87 -26.18 -4.17
CA VAL A 198 20.39 -25.66 -2.91
C VAL A 198 21.21 -24.39 -3.13
N ASN A 199 22.04 -24.33 -4.15
CA ASN A 199 22.80 -23.14 -4.50
C ASN A 199 21.91 -22.02 -4.96
N ALA A 200 20.92 -22.29 -5.81
CA ALA A 200 19.89 -21.33 -6.19
C ALA A 200 19.15 -20.72 -4.99
N LYS A 201 18.93 -21.50 -3.93
CA LYS A 201 18.31 -21.00 -2.70
C LYS A 201 19.24 -20.10 -1.88
N LYS A 202 20.56 -20.16 -2.09
CA LYS A 202 21.56 -19.39 -1.36
C LYS A 202 21.95 -18.08 -2.05
N VAL A 203 21.40 -17.75 -3.22
CA VAL A 203 21.68 -16.47 -3.90
C VAL A 203 21.46 -15.29 -2.98
N LYS A 204 22.19 -14.20 -3.23
CA LYS A 204 22.06 -12.96 -2.43
C LYS A 204 20.64 -12.44 -2.53
N LYS A 205 20.01 -12.25 -1.37
CA LYS A 205 18.61 -11.84 -1.25
C LYS A 205 18.51 -10.41 -0.74
N PRO A 206 17.61 -9.59 -1.31
CA PRO A 206 17.21 -8.34 -0.68
C PRO A 206 16.70 -8.58 0.73
N ARG A 207 16.78 -7.57 1.59
CA ARG A 207 16.32 -7.66 3.00
C ARG A 207 14.81 -7.93 3.04
N GLY A 208 14.37 -8.88 3.87
CA GLY A 208 12.96 -9.26 3.99
C GLY A 208 12.42 -10.13 2.84
N SER A 209 13.28 -10.54 1.87
CA SER A 209 12.88 -11.40 0.77
C SER A 209 13.02 -12.88 1.08
N THR A 210 12.22 -13.69 0.42
CA THR A 210 12.27 -15.14 0.52
C THR A 210 12.25 -15.80 -0.85
N ILE A 211 12.98 -16.93 -0.98
CA ILE A 211 12.89 -17.79 -2.13
C ILE A 211 12.50 -19.21 -1.69
N ARG A 212 11.49 -19.76 -2.32
CA ARG A 212 11.01 -21.13 -2.14
C ARG A 212 11.20 -21.89 -3.43
N ILE A 213 11.67 -23.14 -3.33
CA ILE A 213 11.88 -24.00 -4.47
C ILE A 213 11.27 -25.38 -4.12
N TYR A 214 10.43 -25.90 -5.00
CA TYR A 214 9.77 -27.18 -4.82
C TYR A 214 9.55 -27.90 -6.15
N ALA A 215 9.55 -29.22 -6.11
CA ALA A 215 9.29 -30.07 -7.26
C ALA A 215 7.78 -30.11 -7.54
N ILE A 216 7.38 -29.90 -8.79
CA ILE A 216 6.01 -30.07 -9.27
C ILE A 216 5.84 -31.38 -10.08
N GLY A 217 6.92 -32.13 -10.25
CA GLY A 217 7.01 -33.37 -10.99
C GLY A 217 8.26 -33.36 -11.87
N ALA A 218 9.27 -34.23 -11.55
CA ALA A 218 10.52 -34.27 -12.34
C ALA A 218 10.21 -34.40 -13.83
N PRO A 219 10.88 -33.64 -14.72
CA PRO A 219 12.06 -32.81 -14.46
C PRO A 219 11.73 -31.33 -14.08
N ARG A 220 10.48 -31.01 -13.67
CA ARG A 220 10.00 -29.63 -13.44
C ARG A 220 10.05 -29.24 -11.97
N TYR A 221 10.59 -28.05 -11.74
CA TYR A 221 10.72 -27.43 -10.43
C TYR A 221 10.15 -26.02 -10.50
N ARG A 222 9.41 -25.60 -9.46
CA ARG A 222 8.89 -24.25 -9.33
C ARG A 222 9.72 -23.48 -8.32
N MET A 223 10.11 -22.28 -8.72
CA MET A 223 10.76 -21.29 -7.87
C MET A 223 9.79 -20.17 -7.61
N GLU A 224 9.65 -19.74 -6.35
CA GLU A 224 8.81 -18.64 -5.91
C GLU A 224 9.68 -17.64 -5.16
N ALA A 225 9.82 -16.43 -5.70
CA ALA A 225 10.49 -15.31 -5.06
C ALA A 225 9.46 -14.34 -4.50
N THR A 226 9.61 -13.99 -3.23
CA THR A 226 8.75 -13.03 -2.56
C THR A 226 9.61 -11.89 -2.02
N THR A 227 9.31 -10.66 -2.43
CA THR A 227 10.05 -9.43 -2.06
C THR A 227 9.07 -8.30 -1.78
N ARG A 228 9.57 -7.09 -1.52
CA ARG A 228 8.73 -5.88 -1.38
C ARG A 228 8.25 -5.39 -2.75
N GLU A 229 9.12 -5.35 -3.74
CA GLU A 229 8.84 -4.82 -5.07
C GLU A 229 8.87 -5.91 -6.12
N TYR A 230 8.07 -5.73 -7.16
CA TYR A 230 8.00 -6.65 -8.29
C TYR A 230 9.35 -6.78 -9.02
N SER A 231 10.04 -5.66 -9.21
CA SER A 231 11.38 -5.59 -9.83
C SER A 231 12.44 -6.40 -9.07
N GLU A 232 12.43 -6.32 -7.73
CA GLU A 232 13.31 -7.10 -6.87
C GLU A 232 12.97 -8.60 -6.93
N ALA A 233 11.67 -8.95 -6.98
CA ALA A 233 11.24 -10.34 -7.11
C ALA A 233 11.71 -10.94 -8.43
N GLU A 234 11.61 -10.18 -9.52
CA GLU A 234 12.05 -10.59 -10.83
C GLU A 234 13.58 -10.78 -10.87
N ALA A 235 14.34 -9.82 -10.36
CA ALA A 235 15.80 -9.91 -10.29
C ALA A 235 16.27 -11.11 -9.45
N LEU A 236 15.65 -11.32 -8.27
CA LEU A 236 15.96 -12.45 -7.40
C LEU A 236 15.65 -13.80 -8.07
N LEU A 237 14.50 -13.87 -8.76
CA LEU A 237 14.07 -15.07 -9.45
C LEU A 237 15.00 -15.40 -10.62
N ASN A 238 15.38 -14.39 -11.42
CA ASN A 238 16.32 -14.55 -12.53
C ASN A 238 17.69 -15.01 -12.03
N SER A 239 18.22 -14.40 -10.97
CA SER A 239 19.49 -14.82 -10.35
C SER A 239 19.45 -16.26 -9.84
N ALA A 240 18.34 -16.69 -9.26
CA ALA A 240 18.17 -18.05 -8.77
C ALA A 240 18.09 -19.07 -9.91
N VAL A 241 17.40 -18.74 -11.00
CA VAL A 241 17.33 -19.59 -12.21
C VAL A 241 18.70 -19.71 -12.86
N GLU A 242 19.44 -18.61 -12.98
CA GLU A 242 20.79 -18.59 -13.55
C GLU A 242 21.77 -19.43 -12.72
N GLU A 243 21.76 -19.29 -11.40
CA GLU A 243 22.58 -20.06 -10.49
C GLU A 243 22.29 -21.59 -10.61
N ALA A 244 20.97 -21.95 -10.62
CA ALA A 244 20.59 -23.36 -10.77
C ALA A 244 21.07 -23.94 -12.10
N THR A 245 20.91 -23.21 -13.19
CA THR A 245 21.31 -23.69 -14.54
C THR A 245 22.83 -23.75 -14.69
N THR A 246 23.55 -22.77 -14.15
CA THR A 246 25.02 -22.73 -14.20
C THR A 246 25.62 -23.84 -13.35
N THR A 247 25.17 -24.03 -12.13
CA THR A 247 25.62 -25.13 -11.27
C THR A 247 25.38 -26.49 -11.94
N LEU A 248 24.17 -26.68 -12.52
CA LEU A 248 23.83 -27.96 -13.14
C LEU A 248 24.66 -28.25 -14.40
N LYS A 249 24.97 -27.22 -15.20
CA LYS A 249 25.89 -27.35 -16.36
C LYS A 249 27.27 -27.84 -15.94
N GLY A 250 27.77 -27.40 -14.78
CA GLY A 250 29.05 -27.89 -14.23
C GLY A 250 29.08 -29.41 -13.99
N PHE A 251 27.94 -30.04 -13.79
CA PHE A 251 27.78 -31.50 -13.66
C PHE A 251 27.36 -32.20 -14.96
N GLY A 252 27.43 -31.51 -16.10
CA GLY A 252 27.01 -32.05 -17.39
C GLY A 252 25.50 -32.21 -17.58
N GLY A 253 24.70 -31.50 -16.75
CA GLY A 253 23.24 -31.44 -16.88
C GLY A 253 22.79 -30.24 -17.70
N GLU A 254 21.51 -30.22 -18.00
CA GLU A 254 20.81 -29.13 -18.74
C GLU A 254 19.68 -28.56 -17.91
N GLY A 255 19.56 -27.22 -17.93
CA GLY A 255 18.48 -26.50 -17.29
C GLY A 255 17.90 -25.41 -18.21
N ARG A 256 16.58 -25.26 -18.23
CA ARG A 256 15.91 -24.20 -18.97
C ARG A 256 14.70 -23.66 -18.19
N ARG A 257 14.43 -22.38 -18.38
CA ARG A 257 13.17 -21.76 -17.91
C ARG A 257 12.04 -22.12 -18.87
N VAL A 258 10.86 -22.47 -18.33
CA VAL A 258 9.67 -22.87 -19.10
C VAL A 258 8.60 -21.79 -19.04
N SER A 259 8.46 -21.13 -17.89
CA SER A 259 7.52 -20.03 -17.67
C SER A 259 8.03 -19.10 -16.56
#